data_4cd408482cf162dae288f902ac12c6ea
#
_entry.id   4cd408482cf162dae288f902ac12c6ea
#
_cell.length_a   1.000
_cell.length_b   1.000
_cell.length_c   1.000
_cell.angle_alpha   90.00
_cell.angle_beta   90.00
_cell.angle_gamma   90.00
#
_symmetry.space_group_name_H-M   'P 1'
#
loop_
_entity.id
_entity.type
_entity.pdbx_description
1 polymer ?
#
loop_
_entity_poly.entity_id
_entity_poly.type
_entity_poly.pdbx_seq_one_letter_code
_entity_poly.pdbx_strand_id
1 'polypeptide(L)'
;EEGSTYKIDIDGITYNVKISVGGNHFVLNSLCAIAIGRLFDIKMEDILEGIANFELTKRRMQVEKNKNGITIINDCYNANYDSMKAAIQYLGKINANKRIAVLGDMLELGEFSKELHKKVGEEVAKNNIDILVTVGSLSKDIANKAIEDGMSNEKIYMCENNQDAIKIIEGLSKEGDAILLKASNGLNFQEIFNEIMN
;
A
#
# COMPACT_ATOMS: atom_id res chain seq x y z
N GLU A 1 13.16 -7.30 -0.82
CA GLU A 1 13.67 -6.15 -0.05
C GLU A 1 14.36 -6.67 1.20
N GLU A 2 15.53 -6.10 1.53
CA GLU A 2 16.18 -6.35 2.80
C GLU A 2 15.29 -5.78 3.91
N GLY A 3 15.07 -6.55 4.99
CA GLY A 3 14.28 -6.15 6.14
C GLY A 3 14.87 -4.94 6.87
N SER A 4 14.35 -4.64 8.06
CA SER A 4 14.87 -3.58 8.92
C SER A 4 15.70 -4.15 10.07
N THR A 5 16.77 -3.45 10.47
CA THR A 5 17.58 -3.79 11.65
C THR A 5 17.80 -2.54 12.49
N TYR A 6 17.64 -2.66 13.80
CA TYR A 6 17.90 -1.57 14.75
C TYR A 6 18.43 -2.11 16.09
N LYS A 7 18.90 -1.20 16.93
CA LYS A 7 19.34 -1.52 18.31
C LYS A 7 18.37 -0.90 19.29
N ILE A 8 18.14 -1.62 20.40
CA ILE A 8 17.33 -1.13 21.52
C ILE A 8 18.03 -1.46 22.83
N ASP A 9 18.07 -0.51 23.75
CA ASP A 9 18.59 -0.71 25.10
C ASP A 9 17.42 -0.91 26.06
N ILE A 10 17.45 -2.03 26.77
CA ILE A 10 16.42 -2.41 27.75
C ILE A 10 17.14 -2.87 29.02
N ASP A 11 16.87 -2.19 30.14
CA ASP A 11 17.43 -2.48 31.46
C ASP A 11 18.97 -2.59 31.44
N GLY A 12 19.64 -1.75 30.62
CA GLY A 12 21.09 -1.70 30.49
C GLY A 12 21.69 -2.77 29.57
N ILE A 13 20.87 -3.55 28.87
CA ILE A 13 21.29 -4.55 27.90
C ILE A 13 20.91 -4.08 26.48
N THR A 14 21.86 -4.04 25.57
CA THR A 14 21.65 -3.69 24.18
C THR A 14 21.25 -4.93 23.35
N TYR A 15 20.09 -4.90 22.72
CA TYR A 15 19.61 -5.94 21.83
C TYR A 15 19.64 -5.48 20.36
N ASN A 16 20.07 -6.38 19.46
CA ASN A 16 19.92 -6.18 18.01
C ASN A 16 18.60 -6.79 17.56
N VAL A 17 17.71 -5.97 17.02
CA VAL A 17 16.40 -6.41 16.53
C VAL A 17 16.46 -6.47 15.01
N LYS A 18 16.09 -7.60 14.44
CA LYS A 18 15.95 -7.82 13.00
C LYS A 18 14.48 -8.07 12.67
N ILE A 19 13.97 -7.38 11.66
CA ILE A 19 12.61 -7.55 11.12
C ILE A 19 12.76 -8.00 9.68
N SER A 20 12.02 -9.03 9.27
CA SER A 20 12.05 -9.58 7.89
C SER A 20 11.54 -8.60 6.83
N VAL A 21 10.80 -7.56 7.24
CA VAL A 21 10.18 -6.56 6.36
C VAL A 21 10.75 -5.16 6.58
N GLY A 22 10.79 -4.34 5.51
CA GLY A 22 11.30 -2.98 5.56
C GLY A 22 10.21 -1.95 5.89
N GLY A 23 10.58 -0.88 6.60
CA GLY A 23 9.74 0.29 6.86
C GLY A 23 9.64 0.70 8.33
N ASN A 24 9.67 2.02 8.56
CA ASN A 24 9.66 2.58 9.93
C ASN A 24 8.43 2.15 10.76
N HIS A 25 7.28 1.97 10.13
CA HIS A 25 6.08 1.52 10.82
C HIS A 25 6.22 0.08 11.37
N PHE A 26 6.98 -0.80 10.71
CA PHE A 26 7.28 -2.13 11.25
C PHE A 26 8.27 -2.06 12.40
N VAL A 27 9.20 -1.12 12.41
CA VAL A 27 10.06 -0.84 13.57
C VAL A 27 9.19 -0.44 14.77
N LEU A 28 8.25 0.49 14.61
CA LEU A 28 7.33 0.90 15.67
C LEU A 28 6.45 -0.26 16.15
N ASN A 29 5.92 -1.08 15.25
CA ASN A 29 5.13 -2.25 15.60
C ASN A 29 5.95 -3.28 16.38
N SER A 30 7.21 -3.49 16.03
CA SER A 30 8.10 -4.41 16.78
C SER A 30 8.43 -3.90 18.17
N LEU A 31 8.51 -2.58 18.40
CA LEU A 31 8.65 -2.02 19.74
C LEU A 31 7.41 -2.34 20.61
N CYS A 32 6.20 -2.26 20.01
CA CYS A 32 4.98 -2.67 20.71
C CYS A 32 5.01 -4.18 21.04
N ALA A 33 5.46 -5.02 20.10
CA ALA A 33 5.60 -6.46 20.34
C ALA A 33 6.58 -6.77 21.48
N ILE A 34 7.73 -6.08 21.53
CA ILE A 34 8.70 -6.19 22.63
C ILE A 34 8.05 -5.79 23.97
N ALA A 35 7.36 -4.64 24.00
CA ALA A 35 6.73 -4.15 25.23
C ALA A 35 5.65 -5.12 25.75
N ILE A 36 4.81 -5.64 24.86
CA ILE A 36 3.77 -6.63 25.20
C ILE A 36 4.40 -7.95 25.64
N GLY A 37 5.39 -8.47 24.91
CA GLY A 37 6.05 -9.72 25.25
C GLY A 37 6.69 -9.67 26.65
N ARG A 38 7.34 -8.54 26.98
CA ARG A 38 7.89 -8.32 28.33
C ARG A 38 6.81 -8.21 29.41
N LEU A 39 5.67 -7.61 29.10
CA LEU A 39 4.53 -7.53 30.04
C LEU A 39 4.00 -8.93 30.42
N PHE A 40 4.12 -9.89 29.50
CA PHE A 40 3.73 -11.30 29.73
C PHE A 40 4.91 -12.21 30.14
N ASP A 41 6.04 -11.64 30.58
CA ASP A 41 7.22 -12.35 31.03
C ASP A 41 7.79 -13.33 29.99
N ILE A 42 7.61 -13.04 28.68
CA ILE A 42 8.24 -13.81 27.59
C ILE A 42 9.73 -13.48 27.57
N LYS A 43 10.56 -14.49 27.39
CA LYS A 43 12.01 -14.31 27.29
C LYS A 43 12.36 -13.45 26.09
N MET A 44 13.37 -12.60 26.23
CA MET A 44 13.76 -11.65 25.20
C MET A 44 14.20 -12.35 23.89
N GLU A 45 14.87 -13.52 24.04
CA GLU A 45 15.27 -14.34 22.90
C GLU A 45 14.06 -14.79 22.05
N ASP A 46 12.98 -15.26 22.71
CA ASP A 46 11.76 -15.73 22.04
C ASP A 46 11.01 -14.57 21.36
N ILE A 47 11.00 -13.39 22.00
CA ILE A 47 10.42 -12.16 21.40
C ILE A 47 11.18 -11.78 20.14
N LEU A 48 12.51 -11.78 20.20
CA LEU A 48 13.35 -11.40 19.05
C LEU A 48 13.24 -12.41 17.91
N GLU A 49 13.15 -13.70 18.22
CA GLU A 49 12.92 -14.75 17.23
C GLU A 49 11.55 -14.58 16.55
N GLY A 50 10.49 -14.33 17.33
CA GLY A 50 9.14 -14.06 16.78
C GLY A 50 9.11 -12.85 15.85
N ILE A 51 9.82 -11.76 16.22
CA ILE A 51 9.94 -10.56 15.38
C ILE A 51 10.74 -10.86 14.10
N ALA A 52 11.82 -11.63 14.18
CA ALA A 52 12.63 -11.99 13.03
C ALA A 52 11.91 -12.89 12.03
N ASN A 53 11.01 -13.74 12.53
CA ASN A 53 10.19 -14.66 11.73
C ASN A 53 8.83 -14.05 11.32
N PHE A 54 8.63 -12.75 11.54
CA PHE A 54 7.40 -12.07 11.14
C PHE A 54 7.21 -12.13 9.64
N GLU A 55 6.04 -12.58 9.20
CA GLU A 55 5.61 -12.55 7.80
C GLU A 55 4.47 -11.54 7.62
N LEU A 56 4.54 -10.79 6.53
CA LEU A 56 3.45 -9.89 6.16
C LEU A 56 2.15 -10.66 5.96
N THR A 57 1.08 -10.15 6.55
CA THR A 57 -0.26 -10.62 6.22
C THR A 57 -0.49 -10.42 4.72
N LYS A 58 -1.03 -11.41 4.03
CA LYS A 58 -1.44 -11.30 2.62
C LYS A 58 -2.21 -9.99 2.40
N ARG A 59 -2.06 -9.40 1.22
CA ARG A 59 -2.70 -8.15 0.83
C ARG A 59 -2.20 -6.88 1.57
N ARG A 60 -0.98 -6.93 2.16
CA ARG A 60 -0.30 -5.76 2.76
C ARG A 60 1.06 -5.58 2.10
N MET A 61 1.16 -4.58 1.21
CA MET A 61 2.39 -4.29 0.43
C MET A 61 3.04 -5.55 -0.18
N GLN A 62 2.22 -6.53 -0.56
CA GLN A 62 2.66 -7.77 -1.19
C GLN A 62 3.07 -7.47 -2.64
N VAL A 63 4.35 -7.65 -2.95
CA VAL A 63 4.90 -7.34 -4.28
C VAL A 63 5.15 -8.63 -5.04
N GLU A 64 4.46 -8.78 -6.15
CA GLU A 64 4.58 -9.95 -7.03
C GLU A 64 4.75 -9.51 -8.49
N LYS A 65 5.25 -10.42 -9.32
CA LYS A 65 5.36 -10.20 -10.76
C LYS A 65 4.49 -11.22 -11.48
N ASN A 66 3.59 -10.74 -12.36
CA ASN A 66 2.76 -11.64 -13.16
C ASN A 66 3.52 -12.22 -14.34
N LYS A 67 2.90 -13.17 -15.07
CA LYS A 67 3.48 -13.84 -16.24
C LYS A 67 3.82 -12.89 -17.40
N ASN A 68 3.17 -11.73 -17.46
CA ASN A 68 3.40 -10.70 -18.47
C ASN A 68 4.52 -9.71 -18.08
N GLY A 69 5.23 -9.96 -16.98
CA GLY A 69 6.36 -9.13 -16.54
C GLY A 69 5.96 -7.82 -15.85
N ILE A 70 4.69 -7.69 -15.41
CA ILE A 70 4.17 -6.53 -14.69
C ILE A 70 4.38 -6.75 -13.18
N THR A 71 4.90 -5.74 -12.50
CA THR A 71 5.04 -5.75 -11.03
C THR A 71 3.73 -5.30 -10.40
N ILE A 72 3.14 -6.12 -9.54
CA ILE A 72 1.87 -5.82 -8.86
C ILE A 72 2.12 -5.68 -7.36
N ILE A 73 1.70 -4.58 -6.79
CA ILE A 73 1.76 -4.27 -5.36
C ILE A 73 0.35 -4.41 -4.82
N ASN A 74 0.08 -5.53 -4.15
CA ASN A 74 -1.20 -5.79 -3.52
C ASN A 74 -1.21 -5.26 -2.09
N ASP A 75 -1.88 -4.13 -1.87
CA ASP A 75 -2.06 -3.50 -0.56
C ASP A 75 -3.56 -3.25 -0.27
N CYS A 76 -4.39 -4.24 -0.61
CA CYS A 76 -5.86 -4.14 -0.59
C CYS A 76 -6.52 -4.74 0.67
N TYR A 77 -5.77 -4.91 1.77
CA TYR A 77 -6.36 -5.38 3.03
C TYR A 77 -7.24 -4.31 3.68
N ASN A 78 -6.76 -3.08 3.72
CA ASN A 78 -7.50 -1.91 4.22
C ASN A 78 -6.88 -0.61 3.69
N ALA A 79 -7.62 0.50 3.80
CA ALA A 79 -7.17 1.81 3.37
C ALA A 79 -7.57 2.91 4.35
N ASN A 80 -6.59 3.76 4.67
CA ASN A 80 -6.75 5.06 5.30
C ASN A 80 -5.75 6.03 4.66
N TYR A 81 -5.85 7.32 4.96
CA TYR A 81 -5.01 8.34 4.35
C TYR A 81 -3.51 8.05 4.48
N ASP A 82 -3.01 7.74 5.69
CA ASP A 82 -1.58 7.53 5.92
C ASP A 82 -1.05 6.32 5.15
N SER A 83 -1.81 5.23 5.11
CA SER A 83 -1.44 4.04 4.36
C SER A 83 -1.53 4.25 2.84
N MET A 84 -2.52 5.02 2.34
CA MET A 84 -2.62 5.42 0.93
C MET A 84 -1.39 6.24 0.53
N LYS A 85 -1.06 7.26 1.31
CA LYS A 85 0.11 8.11 1.10
C LYS A 85 1.40 7.29 1.05
N ALA A 86 1.64 6.41 2.02
CA ALA A 86 2.83 5.57 2.06
C ALA A 86 2.94 4.67 0.82
N ALA A 87 1.83 4.04 0.39
CA ALA A 87 1.80 3.17 -0.77
C ALA A 87 2.03 3.94 -2.09
N ILE A 88 1.44 5.13 -2.25
CA ILE A 88 1.64 6.00 -3.41
C ILE A 88 3.10 6.45 -3.48
N GLN A 89 3.70 6.88 -2.36
CA GLN A 89 5.10 7.26 -2.30
C GLN A 89 6.05 6.10 -2.62
N TYR A 90 5.70 4.89 -2.21
CA TYR A 90 6.44 3.68 -2.55
C TYR A 90 6.36 3.41 -4.06
N LEU A 91 5.15 3.41 -4.67
CA LEU A 91 4.97 3.25 -6.10
C LEU A 91 5.77 4.30 -6.89
N GLY A 92 5.73 5.57 -6.48
CA GLY A 92 6.43 6.67 -7.14
C GLY A 92 7.96 6.53 -7.20
N LYS A 93 8.54 5.69 -6.32
CA LYS A 93 9.99 5.41 -6.23
C LYS A 93 10.39 4.13 -6.98
N ILE A 94 9.45 3.30 -7.39
CA ILE A 94 9.75 2.05 -8.10
C ILE A 94 10.31 2.39 -9.49
N ASN A 95 11.37 1.67 -9.87
CA ASN A 95 11.87 1.72 -11.23
C ASN A 95 10.96 0.89 -12.14
N ALA A 96 10.11 1.56 -12.92
CA ALA A 96 9.13 0.96 -13.82
C ALA A 96 8.93 1.84 -15.05
N ASN A 97 8.45 1.26 -16.15
CA ASN A 97 8.12 1.98 -17.38
C ASN A 97 6.94 2.94 -17.15
N LYS A 98 5.88 2.44 -16.51
CA LYS A 98 4.75 3.24 -16.02
C LYS A 98 4.39 2.82 -14.59
N ARG A 99 3.89 3.77 -13.82
CA ARG A 99 3.38 3.61 -12.46
C ARG A 99 1.88 3.85 -12.48
N ILE A 100 1.12 2.79 -12.28
CA ILE A 100 -0.34 2.79 -12.33
C ILE A 100 -0.86 2.66 -10.90
N ALA A 101 -1.55 3.67 -10.41
CA ALA A 101 -2.22 3.63 -9.11
C ALA A 101 -3.70 3.27 -9.31
N VAL A 102 -4.13 2.13 -8.77
CA VAL A 102 -5.54 1.71 -8.72
C VAL A 102 -6.01 1.88 -7.28
N LEU A 103 -6.80 2.92 -7.05
CA LEU A 103 -7.20 3.36 -5.72
C LEU A 103 -8.71 3.31 -5.57
N GLY A 104 -9.19 2.62 -4.53
CA GLY A 104 -10.61 2.57 -4.21
C GLY A 104 -10.98 3.42 -3.01
N ASP A 105 -12.27 3.37 -2.66
CA ASP A 105 -12.82 4.09 -1.52
C ASP A 105 -12.10 3.73 -0.20
N MET A 106 -11.87 4.74 0.63
CA MET A 106 -11.57 4.60 2.05
C MET A 106 -12.89 4.66 2.82
N LEU A 107 -13.29 3.53 3.41
CA LEU A 107 -14.53 3.43 4.19
C LEU A 107 -14.31 3.86 5.65
N GLU A 108 -15.40 4.01 6.40
CA GLU A 108 -15.40 4.29 7.85
C GLU A 108 -14.77 5.63 8.26
N LEU A 109 -14.68 6.60 7.35
CA LEU A 109 -14.09 7.92 7.61
C LEU A 109 -15.09 8.98 8.09
N GLY A 110 -16.40 8.65 8.12
CA GLY A 110 -17.45 9.58 8.55
C GLY A 110 -17.43 10.90 7.75
N GLU A 111 -17.56 12.00 8.44
CA GLU A 111 -17.59 13.37 7.86
C GLU A 111 -16.27 13.79 7.20
N PHE A 112 -15.14 13.17 7.58
CA PHE A 112 -13.82 13.45 7.01
C PHE A 112 -13.57 12.77 5.66
N SER A 113 -14.48 11.92 5.19
CA SER A 113 -14.30 11.09 3.98
C SER A 113 -13.87 11.92 2.78
N LYS A 114 -14.62 12.94 2.43
CA LYS A 114 -14.33 13.80 1.27
C LYS A 114 -12.97 14.49 1.35
N GLU A 115 -12.63 15.04 2.51
CA GLU A 115 -11.36 15.75 2.73
C GLU A 115 -10.17 14.79 2.60
N LEU A 116 -10.27 13.60 3.21
CA LEU A 116 -9.19 12.62 3.20
C LEU A 116 -8.98 12.02 1.81
N HIS A 117 -10.06 11.76 1.03
CA HIS A 117 -9.93 11.35 -0.38
C HIS A 117 -9.24 12.44 -1.22
N LYS A 118 -9.58 13.71 -1.04
CA LYS A 118 -8.88 14.81 -1.70
C LYS A 118 -7.38 14.85 -1.35
N LYS A 119 -7.02 14.69 -0.08
CA LYS A 119 -5.60 14.60 0.33
C LYS A 119 -4.85 13.45 -0.38
N VAL A 120 -5.51 12.32 -0.63
CA VAL A 120 -4.93 11.24 -1.43
C VAL A 120 -4.69 11.69 -2.88
N GLY A 121 -5.63 12.43 -3.48
CA GLY A 121 -5.46 13.02 -4.82
C GLY A 121 -4.23 13.94 -4.93
N GLU A 122 -3.98 14.76 -3.89
CA GLU A 122 -2.76 15.57 -3.81
C GLU A 122 -1.49 14.72 -3.79
N GLU A 123 -1.49 13.60 -3.04
CA GLU A 123 -0.34 12.70 -3.00
C GLU A 123 -0.12 12.03 -4.36
N VAL A 124 -1.18 11.66 -5.10
CA VAL A 124 -1.06 11.12 -6.46
C VAL A 124 -0.39 12.14 -7.39
N ALA A 125 -0.84 13.38 -7.41
CA ALA A 125 -0.29 14.43 -8.26
C ALA A 125 1.19 14.74 -7.96
N LYS A 126 1.64 14.57 -6.68
CA LYS A 126 3.01 14.87 -6.25
C LYS A 126 4.02 13.73 -6.45
N ASN A 127 3.60 12.49 -6.70
CA ASN A 127 4.45 11.31 -6.57
C ASN A 127 4.69 10.53 -7.88
N ASN A 128 4.91 11.20 -9.00
CA ASN A 128 5.30 10.56 -10.27
C ASN A 128 4.40 9.39 -10.71
N ILE A 129 3.09 9.49 -10.49
CA ILE A 129 2.12 8.50 -10.94
C ILE A 129 1.76 8.80 -12.39
N ASP A 130 1.93 7.81 -13.26
CA ASP A 130 1.70 7.97 -14.70
C ASP A 130 0.23 7.80 -15.08
N ILE A 131 -0.49 6.90 -14.39
CA ILE A 131 -1.92 6.63 -14.60
C ILE A 131 -2.59 6.44 -13.24
N LEU A 132 -3.76 7.06 -13.09
CA LEU A 132 -4.66 6.88 -11.95
C LEU A 132 -5.94 6.19 -12.40
N VAL A 133 -6.29 5.08 -11.76
CA VAL A 133 -7.59 4.42 -11.86
C VAL A 133 -8.26 4.51 -10.50
N THR A 134 -9.44 5.11 -10.42
CA THR A 134 -10.21 5.15 -9.18
C THR A 134 -11.42 4.23 -9.28
N VAL A 135 -11.79 3.56 -8.18
CA VAL A 135 -12.92 2.63 -8.14
C VAL A 135 -13.82 2.94 -6.95
N GLY A 136 -15.07 3.25 -7.24
CA GLY A 136 -16.09 3.59 -6.24
C GLY A 136 -16.54 5.03 -6.29
N SER A 137 -17.52 5.37 -5.47
CA SER A 137 -18.14 6.70 -5.48
C SER A 137 -17.32 7.76 -4.75
N LEU A 138 -16.65 7.38 -3.65
CA LEU A 138 -15.89 8.29 -2.80
C LEU A 138 -14.50 8.58 -3.43
N SER A 139 -13.90 7.61 -4.08
CA SER A 139 -12.62 7.76 -4.76
C SER A 139 -12.64 8.71 -5.97
N LYS A 140 -13.82 9.12 -6.44
CA LYS A 140 -13.97 10.23 -7.41
C LYS A 140 -13.37 11.54 -6.88
N ASP A 141 -13.38 11.77 -5.56
CA ASP A 141 -12.72 12.94 -4.95
C ASP A 141 -11.18 12.87 -5.07
N ILE A 142 -10.59 11.66 -5.10
CA ILE A 142 -9.15 11.45 -5.39
C ILE A 142 -8.85 11.92 -6.81
N ALA A 143 -9.63 11.41 -7.79
CA ALA A 143 -9.44 11.72 -9.20
C ALA A 143 -9.60 13.22 -9.48
N ASN A 144 -10.68 13.83 -8.99
CA ASN A 144 -10.96 15.25 -9.18
C ASN A 144 -9.83 16.12 -8.60
N LYS A 145 -9.34 15.78 -7.41
CA LYS A 145 -8.25 16.54 -6.79
C LYS A 145 -6.92 16.36 -7.51
N ALA A 146 -6.61 15.17 -8.01
CA ALA A 146 -5.42 14.95 -8.83
C ALA A 146 -5.45 15.79 -10.12
N ILE A 147 -6.64 15.98 -10.75
CA ILE A 147 -6.82 16.88 -11.90
C ILE A 147 -6.60 18.34 -11.48
N GLU A 148 -7.22 18.78 -10.39
CA GLU A 148 -7.04 20.14 -9.85
C GLU A 148 -5.55 20.46 -9.60
N ASP A 149 -4.77 19.47 -9.17
CA ASP A 149 -3.33 19.61 -8.87
C ASP A 149 -2.43 19.33 -10.08
N GLY A 150 -2.99 19.23 -11.29
CA GLY A 150 -2.25 19.25 -12.54
C GLY A 150 -2.02 17.89 -13.22
N MET A 151 -2.58 16.79 -12.72
CA MET A 151 -2.55 15.53 -13.47
C MET A 151 -3.48 15.61 -14.69
N SER A 152 -2.99 15.20 -15.86
CA SER A 152 -3.79 15.24 -17.09
C SER A 152 -5.02 14.33 -16.99
N ASN A 153 -6.19 14.84 -17.37
CA ASN A 153 -7.43 14.08 -17.37
C ASN A 153 -7.38 12.81 -18.25
N GLU A 154 -6.56 12.81 -19.30
CA GLU A 154 -6.35 11.64 -20.18
C GLU A 154 -5.64 10.48 -19.49
N LYS A 155 -5.03 10.72 -18.32
CA LYS A 155 -4.32 9.73 -17.49
C LYS A 155 -5.14 9.24 -16.31
N ILE A 156 -6.41 9.65 -16.21
CA ILE A 156 -7.29 9.36 -15.08
C ILE A 156 -8.53 8.62 -15.56
N TYR A 157 -8.82 7.49 -14.93
CA TYR A 157 -9.94 6.63 -15.23
C TYR A 157 -10.78 6.44 -13.97
N MET A 158 -12.05 6.85 -14.01
CA MET A 158 -13.00 6.71 -12.91
C MET A 158 -13.93 5.53 -13.18
N CYS A 159 -13.83 4.48 -12.38
CA CYS A 159 -14.62 3.25 -12.49
C CYS A 159 -15.66 3.18 -11.38
N GLU A 160 -16.80 2.57 -11.67
CA GLU A 160 -17.83 2.33 -10.66
C GLU A 160 -17.65 0.99 -9.95
N ASN A 161 -16.98 0.04 -10.60
CA ASN A 161 -16.79 -1.33 -10.11
C ASN A 161 -15.42 -1.90 -10.54
N ASN A 162 -15.07 -3.05 -9.96
CA ASN A 162 -13.80 -3.74 -10.20
C ASN A 162 -13.67 -4.23 -11.65
N GLN A 163 -14.74 -4.66 -12.29
CA GLN A 163 -14.71 -5.22 -13.66
C GLN A 163 -14.34 -4.16 -14.68
N ASP A 164 -14.78 -2.92 -14.52
CA ASP A 164 -14.39 -1.82 -15.39
C ASP A 164 -12.92 -1.46 -15.18
N ALA A 165 -12.45 -1.47 -13.93
CA ALA A 165 -11.04 -1.24 -13.62
C ALA A 165 -10.13 -2.33 -14.24
N ILE A 166 -10.51 -3.60 -14.15
CA ILE A 166 -9.77 -4.72 -14.76
C ILE A 166 -9.57 -4.49 -16.26
N LYS A 167 -10.66 -4.21 -17.01
CA LYS A 167 -10.59 -3.96 -18.46
C LYS A 167 -9.64 -2.81 -18.82
N ILE A 168 -9.67 -1.73 -18.02
CA ILE A 168 -8.79 -0.58 -18.21
C ILE A 168 -7.34 -0.97 -17.96
N ILE A 169 -7.06 -1.67 -16.85
CA ILE A 169 -5.71 -2.10 -16.48
C ILE A 169 -5.13 -3.03 -17.56
N GLU A 170 -5.89 -4.02 -18.01
CA GLU A 170 -5.47 -4.95 -19.08
C GLU A 170 -5.16 -4.23 -20.40
N GLY A 171 -5.93 -3.21 -20.73
CA GLY A 171 -5.72 -2.41 -21.96
C GLY A 171 -4.50 -1.47 -21.89
N LEU A 172 -4.10 -1.05 -20.71
CA LEU A 172 -3.08 -0.02 -20.49
C LEU A 172 -1.71 -0.56 -20.07
N SER A 173 -1.69 -1.66 -19.30
CA SER A 173 -0.47 -2.17 -18.69
C SER A 173 0.34 -3.04 -19.64
N LYS A 174 1.66 -2.97 -19.51
CA LYS A 174 2.64 -3.70 -20.32
C LYS A 174 3.80 -4.21 -19.46
N GLU A 175 4.61 -5.08 -20.02
CA GLU A 175 5.86 -5.54 -19.40
C GLU A 175 6.70 -4.35 -18.90
N GLY A 176 7.20 -4.48 -17.67
CA GLY A 176 8.01 -3.46 -17.00
C GLY A 176 7.20 -2.37 -16.30
N ASP A 177 5.87 -2.38 -16.38
CA ASP A 177 5.01 -1.47 -15.61
C ASP A 177 4.88 -1.94 -14.14
N ALA A 178 4.52 -1.00 -13.25
CA ALA A 178 4.18 -1.29 -11.85
C ALA A 178 2.75 -0.84 -11.53
N ILE A 179 1.98 -1.68 -10.88
CA ILE A 179 0.58 -1.44 -10.51
C ILE A 179 0.43 -1.53 -8.99
N LEU A 180 -0.10 -0.50 -8.37
CA LEU A 180 -0.53 -0.52 -6.98
C LEU A 180 -2.04 -0.75 -6.90
N LEU A 181 -2.47 -1.73 -6.13
CA LEU A 181 -3.87 -1.99 -5.79
C LEU A 181 -4.10 -1.63 -4.33
N LYS A 182 -4.94 -0.62 -4.04
CA LYS A 182 -5.23 -0.22 -2.67
C LYS A 182 -6.65 0.32 -2.49
N ALA A 183 -7.38 -0.30 -1.55
CA ALA A 183 -8.74 0.10 -1.17
C ALA A 183 -9.09 -0.43 0.23
N SER A 184 -10.19 0.05 0.80
CA SER A 184 -10.80 -0.62 1.95
C SER A 184 -11.26 -2.03 1.60
N ASN A 185 -11.24 -2.93 2.58
CA ASN A 185 -11.54 -4.35 2.39
C ASN A 185 -12.91 -4.60 1.72
N GLY A 186 -13.91 -3.75 2.02
CA GLY A 186 -15.26 -3.87 1.47
C GLY A 186 -15.36 -3.73 -0.05
N LEU A 187 -14.33 -3.18 -0.73
CA LEU A 187 -14.28 -3.07 -2.18
C LEU A 187 -13.76 -4.34 -2.88
N ASN A 188 -13.30 -5.33 -2.13
CA ASN A 188 -12.84 -6.62 -2.65
C ASN A 188 -11.81 -6.52 -3.81
N PHE A 189 -10.80 -5.65 -3.68
CA PHE A 189 -9.73 -5.50 -4.69
C PHE A 189 -8.90 -6.78 -4.91
N GLN A 190 -9.08 -7.78 -4.06
CA GLN A 190 -8.52 -9.11 -4.31
C GLN A 190 -9.03 -9.72 -5.63
N GLU A 191 -10.24 -9.36 -6.06
CA GLU A 191 -10.79 -9.73 -7.37
C GLU A 191 -9.91 -9.16 -8.50
N ILE A 192 -9.59 -7.86 -8.45
CA ILE A 192 -8.70 -7.22 -9.44
C ILE A 192 -7.34 -7.91 -9.43
N PHE A 193 -6.76 -8.14 -8.23
CA PHE A 193 -5.47 -8.80 -8.10
C PHE A 193 -5.45 -10.17 -8.76
N ASN A 194 -6.46 -11.01 -8.49
CA ASN A 194 -6.52 -12.35 -9.04
C ASN A 194 -6.59 -12.37 -10.57
N GLU A 195 -7.35 -11.44 -11.17
CA GLU A 195 -7.49 -11.36 -12.63
C GLU A 195 -6.19 -10.90 -13.30
N ILE A 196 -5.56 -9.83 -12.80
CA ILE A 196 -4.35 -9.29 -13.42
C ILE A 196 -3.09 -10.13 -13.16
N MET A 197 -3.12 -11.05 -12.19
CA MET A 197 -2.04 -12.03 -11.94
C MET A 197 -2.06 -13.18 -12.95
N ASN A 198 -3.22 -13.54 -13.52
CA ASN A 198 -3.40 -14.60 -14.50
C ASN A 198 -2.99 -14.14 -15.92
#